data_20cff52adee7ff7795fdbfdd18ee00e5
#
_entry.id   20cff52adee7ff7795fdbfdd18ee00e5
#
_cell.length_a   1.000
_cell.length_b   1.000
_cell.length_c   1.000
_cell.angle_alpha   90.00
_cell.angle_beta   90.00
_cell.angle_gamma   90.00
#
_symmetry.space_group_name_H-M   'P 1'
#
loop_
_entity.id
_entity.type
_entity.pdbx_description
1 polymer ?
#
loop_
_entity_poly.entity_id
_entity_poly.type
_entity_poly.pdbx_seq_one_letter_code
_entity_poly.pdbx_strand_id
1 'polypeptide(L)'
;MKDLEIKKQEILKLVGEYISDKEIASNWNPKEDWVKYSGPNYNKDEYTAAVDSLLTGWIIFGEKSRDFELEFAQHLGKKHGVLTNSGSSANLLMMSAAKSKNGLNLPDGAKIITPVVCFPTTVNPIIQNGLTPVFVDVELPSLNLDLDEVEKVLEEDPDIKGITFAHVLGNPPNMDRLMGLIDKYELVFLED
;
A
#
# COMPACT_ATOMS: atom_id res chain seq x y z
N MET A 1 16.38 -3.99 -37.57
CA MET A 1 16.43 -4.09 -36.10
C MET A 1 17.38 -3.08 -35.44
N LYS A 2 18.68 -2.96 -35.87
CA LYS A 2 19.59 -1.94 -35.31
C LYS A 2 19.08 -0.50 -35.42
N ASP A 3 18.45 -0.16 -36.53
CA ASP A 3 17.91 1.19 -36.75
C ASP A 3 16.70 1.54 -35.83
N LEU A 4 15.86 0.54 -35.52
CA LEU A 4 14.78 0.71 -34.55
C LEU A 4 15.28 0.88 -33.10
N GLU A 5 16.32 0.18 -32.73
CA GLU A 5 16.94 0.34 -31.41
C GLU A 5 17.58 1.71 -31.24
N ILE A 6 18.26 2.22 -32.28
CA ILE A 6 18.82 3.58 -32.26
C ILE A 6 17.69 4.61 -32.10
N LYS A 7 16.61 4.50 -32.85
CA LYS A 7 15.46 5.40 -32.72
C LYS A 7 14.80 5.33 -31.34
N LYS A 8 14.70 4.12 -30.77
CA LYS A 8 14.20 3.95 -29.41
C LYS A 8 15.06 4.72 -28.40
N GLN A 9 16.38 4.58 -28.48
CA GLN A 9 17.30 5.29 -27.59
C GLN A 9 17.24 6.83 -27.76
N GLU A 10 17.05 7.32 -28.98
CA GLU A 10 16.82 8.74 -29.24
C GLU A 10 15.51 9.24 -28.60
N ILE A 11 14.42 8.47 -28.69
CA ILE A 11 13.15 8.81 -28.04
C ILE A 11 13.33 8.90 -26.54
N LEU A 12 13.94 7.89 -25.92
CA LEU A 12 14.14 7.84 -24.46
C LEU A 12 15.05 9.01 -23.99
N LYS A 13 16.09 9.34 -24.77
CA LYS A 13 16.93 10.49 -24.50
C LYS A 13 16.14 11.80 -24.53
N LEU A 14 15.32 12.04 -25.57
CA LEU A 14 14.48 13.24 -25.67
C LEU A 14 13.46 13.34 -24.54
N VAL A 15 12.87 12.23 -24.13
CA VAL A 15 11.98 12.20 -22.96
C VAL A 15 12.73 12.60 -21.70
N GLY A 16 13.91 12.05 -21.46
CA GLY A 16 14.74 12.39 -20.31
C GLY A 16 15.13 13.86 -20.28
N GLU A 17 15.56 14.42 -21.41
CA GLU A 17 15.91 15.84 -21.57
C GLU A 17 14.69 16.73 -21.28
N TYR A 18 13.54 16.44 -21.87
CA TYR A 18 12.30 17.19 -21.64
C TYR A 18 11.89 17.24 -20.17
N ILE A 19 11.94 16.09 -19.49
CA ILE A 19 11.58 16.02 -18.06
C ILE A 19 12.58 16.80 -17.20
N SER A 20 13.87 16.67 -17.45
CA SER A 20 14.90 17.43 -16.73
C SER A 20 14.72 18.94 -16.92
N ASP A 21 14.46 19.40 -18.12
CA ASP A 21 14.21 20.82 -18.41
C ASP A 21 12.92 21.32 -17.71
N LYS A 22 11.88 20.48 -17.67
CA LYS A 22 10.62 20.79 -16.97
C LYS A 22 10.84 20.90 -15.44
N GLU A 23 11.65 20.03 -14.84
CA GLU A 23 11.99 20.10 -13.43
C GLU A 23 12.73 21.40 -13.09
N ILE A 24 13.71 21.76 -13.91
CA ILE A 24 14.46 23.02 -13.77
C ILE A 24 13.55 24.24 -13.90
N ALA A 25 12.56 24.19 -14.79
CA ALA A 25 11.61 25.26 -15.02
C ALA A 25 10.54 25.39 -13.94
N SER A 26 10.29 24.34 -13.13
CA SER A 26 9.30 24.33 -12.06
C SER A 26 9.88 24.88 -10.76
N ASN A 27 10.10 26.19 -10.69
CA ASN A 27 10.46 26.86 -9.44
C ASN A 27 9.19 27.06 -8.59
N TRP A 28 9.10 26.32 -7.47
CA TRP A 28 8.03 26.54 -6.50
C TRP A 28 8.15 27.92 -5.85
N ASN A 29 7.11 28.71 -5.95
CA ASN A 29 7.03 30.04 -5.37
C ASN A 29 6.12 30.02 -4.13
N PRO A 30 6.63 30.24 -2.90
CA PRO A 30 5.85 30.17 -1.67
C PRO A 30 4.74 31.22 -1.57
N LYS A 31 4.69 32.22 -2.46
CA LYS A 31 3.66 33.26 -2.49
C LYS A 31 2.51 32.96 -3.46
N GLU A 32 2.76 32.11 -4.45
CA GLU A 32 1.84 31.87 -5.58
C GLU A 32 1.43 30.40 -5.70
N ASP A 33 2.32 29.49 -5.28
CA ASP A 33 2.09 28.05 -5.45
C ASP A 33 1.54 27.41 -4.17
N TRP A 34 0.59 26.51 -4.36
CA TRP A 34 0.07 25.69 -3.29
C TRP A 34 1.09 24.65 -2.81
N VAL A 35 1.17 24.45 -1.50
CA VAL A 35 1.81 23.25 -0.94
C VAL A 35 0.90 22.07 -1.21
N LYS A 36 1.34 21.17 -2.07
CA LYS A 36 0.57 19.96 -2.40
C LYS A 36 0.48 19.05 -1.19
N TYR A 37 -0.71 18.54 -0.92
CA TYR A 37 -0.96 17.56 0.12
C TYR A 37 -0.14 16.27 -0.09
N SER A 38 -0.11 15.78 -1.33
CA SER A 38 0.66 14.61 -1.72
C SER A 38 1.00 14.69 -3.22
N GLY A 39 1.84 13.81 -3.68
CA GLY A 39 2.17 13.67 -5.08
C GLY A 39 3.40 12.79 -5.28
N PRO A 40 3.51 12.15 -6.44
CA PRO A 40 4.70 11.39 -6.77
C PRO A 40 5.90 12.32 -6.96
N ASN A 41 7.05 11.88 -6.52
CA ASN A 41 8.33 12.52 -6.83
C ASN A 41 8.99 11.76 -7.99
N TYR A 42 8.49 12.00 -9.20
CA TYR A 42 9.00 11.37 -10.42
C TYR A 42 10.01 12.28 -11.12
N ASN A 43 11.11 11.71 -11.52
CA ASN A 43 12.12 12.35 -12.33
C ASN A 43 12.19 11.68 -13.72
N LYS A 44 13.24 11.98 -14.49
CA LYS A 44 13.42 11.42 -15.84
C LYS A 44 13.46 9.89 -15.88
N ASP A 45 13.88 9.23 -14.81
CA ASP A 45 14.11 7.79 -14.81
C ASP A 45 12.78 7.03 -14.83
N GLU A 46 11.77 7.46 -14.05
CA GLU A 46 10.43 6.88 -14.08
C GLU A 46 9.74 7.12 -15.43
N TYR A 47 9.86 8.34 -15.97
CA TYR A 47 9.26 8.66 -17.27
C TYR A 47 9.89 7.88 -18.41
N THR A 48 11.23 7.77 -18.46
CA THR A 48 11.90 6.98 -19.48
C THR A 48 11.60 5.50 -19.37
N ALA A 49 11.53 4.95 -18.15
CA ALA A 49 11.15 3.56 -17.91
C ALA A 49 9.73 3.27 -18.37
N ALA A 50 8.79 4.20 -18.13
CA ALA A 50 7.41 4.05 -18.58
C ALA A 50 7.31 4.08 -20.10
N VAL A 51 7.99 5.03 -20.78
CA VAL A 51 8.02 5.11 -22.25
C VAL A 51 8.71 3.89 -22.85
N ASP A 52 9.82 3.45 -22.27
CA ASP A 52 10.50 2.22 -22.69
C ASP A 52 9.54 1.02 -22.67
N SER A 53 8.75 0.88 -21.60
CA SER A 53 7.74 -0.16 -21.48
C SER A 53 6.66 -0.08 -22.56
N LEU A 54 6.15 1.13 -22.84
CA LEU A 54 5.15 1.37 -23.89
C LEU A 54 5.68 1.02 -25.27
N LEU A 55 6.95 1.32 -25.56
CA LEU A 55 7.58 1.03 -26.87
C LEU A 55 7.75 -0.48 -27.12
N THR A 56 7.64 -1.33 -26.12
CA THR A 56 7.61 -2.79 -26.31
C THR A 56 6.32 -3.27 -26.99
N GLY A 57 5.25 -2.47 -26.92
CA GLY A 57 3.89 -2.87 -27.33
C GLY A 57 3.20 -3.87 -26.40
N TRP A 58 3.86 -4.30 -25.32
CA TRP A 58 3.30 -5.20 -24.31
C TRP A 58 2.85 -4.39 -23.10
N ILE A 59 1.57 -3.99 -23.09
CA ILE A 59 0.98 -3.07 -22.11
C ILE A 59 0.07 -3.77 -21.07
N ILE A 60 0.33 -5.04 -20.82
CA ILE A 60 -0.29 -5.83 -19.76
C ILE A 60 0.81 -6.31 -18.79
N PHE A 61 0.49 -7.24 -17.90
CA PHE A 61 1.48 -7.83 -16.98
C PHE A 61 2.68 -8.41 -17.77
N GLY A 62 3.86 -7.86 -17.51
CA GLY A 62 5.09 -8.16 -18.25
C GLY A 62 6.30 -8.36 -17.36
N GLU A 63 7.49 -8.22 -17.96
CA GLU A 63 8.77 -8.40 -17.25
C GLU A 63 8.92 -7.44 -16.08
N LYS A 64 8.73 -6.13 -16.29
CA LYS A 64 8.84 -5.12 -15.23
C LYS A 64 7.86 -5.35 -14.06
N SER A 65 6.65 -5.85 -14.35
CA SER A 65 5.68 -6.19 -13.30
C SER A 65 6.15 -7.39 -12.47
N ARG A 66 6.73 -8.40 -13.12
CA ARG A 66 7.30 -9.57 -12.46
C ARG A 66 8.50 -9.22 -11.62
N ASP A 67 9.41 -8.40 -12.15
CA ASP A 67 10.60 -7.95 -11.43
C ASP A 67 10.19 -7.15 -10.19
N PHE A 68 9.18 -6.25 -10.32
CA PHE A 68 8.64 -5.52 -9.19
C PHE A 68 8.09 -6.45 -8.10
N GLU A 69 7.28 -7.47 -8.46
CA GLU A 69 6.76 -8.43 -7.48
C GLU A 69 7.87 -9.15 -6.72
N LEU A 70 8.93 -9.54 -7.42
CA LEU A 70 10.08 -10.25 -6.81
C LEU A 70 10.93 -9.33 -5.93
N GLU A 71 11.34 -8.20 -6.47
CA GLU A 71 12.26 -7.27 -5.79
C GLU A 71 11.59 -6.62 -4.58
N PHE A 72 10.31 -6.20 -4.73
CA PHE A 72 9.56 -5.61 -3.63
C PHE A 72 9.32 -6.61 -2.50
N ALA A 73 8.93 -7.85 -2.82
CA ALA A 73 8.78 -8.88 -1.83
C ALA A 73 10.09 -9.17 -1.08
N GLN A 74 11.21 -9.26 -1.80
CA GLN A 74 12.54 -9.46 -1.20
C GLN A 74 12.95 -8.31 -0.30
N HIS A 75 12.68 -7.06 -0.72
CA HIS A 75 12.98 -5.86 0.06
C HIS A 75 12.26 -5.88 1.42
N LEU A 76 11.03 -6.38 1.45
CA LEU A 76 10.24 -6.54 2.67
C LEU A 76 10.48 -7.88 3.41
N GLY A 77 11.45 -8.69 2.99
CA GLY A 77 11.71 -10.01 3.57
C GLY A 77 10.59 -11.03 3.36
N LYS A 78 9.75 -10.82 2.33
CA LYS A 78 8.65 -11.71 1.97
C LYS A 78 9.04 -12.63 0.82
N LYS A 79 8.36 -13.77 0.70
CA LYS A 79 8.63 -14.76 -0.37
C LYS A 79 7.94 -14.39 -1.69
N HIS A 80 6.79 -13.75 -1.63
CA HIS A 80 5.94 -13.48 -2.79
C HIS A 80 5.37 -12.07 -2.68
N GLY A 81 5.25 -11.40 -3.82
CA GLY A 81 4.50 -10.19 -4.02
C GLY A 81 3.44 -10.39 -5.10
N VAL A 82 2.36 -9.64 -5.04
CA VAL A 82 1.32 -9.60 -6.07
C VAL A 82 1.02 -8.15 -6.39
N LEU A 83 1.31 -7.76 -7.63
CA LEU A 83 1.05 -6.41 -8.11
C LEU A 83 -0.44 -6.20 -8.37
N THR A 84 -0.95 -5.07 -7.91
CA THR A 84 -2.30 -4.60 -8.20
C THR A 84 -2.26 -3.22 -8.84
N ASN A 85 -3.39 -2.73 -9.33
CA ASN A 85 -3.48 -1.42 -9.97
C ASN A 85 -3.53 -0.24 -8.97
N SER A 86 -3.72 -0.52 -7.68
CA SER A 86 -3.78 0.49 -6.63
C SER A 86 -3.65 -0.13 -5.23
N GLY A 87 -3.29 0.67 -4.22
CA GLY A 87 -3.34 0.25 -2.81
C GLY A 87 -4.73 -0.20 -2.37
N SER A 88 -5.77 0.46 -2.86
CA SER A 88 -7.17 0.05 -2.59
C SER A 88 -7.48 -1.37 -3.07
N SER A 89 -6.98 -1.74 -4.24
CA SER A 89 -7.11 -3.11 -4.77
C SER A 89 -6.20 -4.09 -4.01
N ALA A 90 -5.05 -3.63 -3.53
CA ALA A 90 -4.16 -4.44 -2.69
C ALA A 90 -4.86 -4.81 -1.37
N ASN A 91 -5.47 -3.84 -0.69
CA ASN A 91 -6.23 -4.09 0.54
C ASN A 91 -7.41 -5.04 0.32
N LEU A 92 -8.15 -4.87 -0.78
CA LEU A 92 -9.23 -5.78 -1.11
C LEU A 92 -8.73 -7.20 -1.36
N LEU A 93 -7.63 -7.35 -2.11
CA LEU A 93 -7.02 -8.65 -2.38
C LEU A 93 -6.47 -9.30 -1.11
N MET A 94 -5.79 -8.52 -0.27
CA MET A 94 -5.24 -8.96 1.02
C MET A 94 -6.34 -9.51 1.93
N MET A 95 -7.44 -8.77 2.09
CA MET A 95 -8.57 -9.19 2.92
C MET A 95 -9.28 -10.41 2.34
N SER A 96 -9.43 -10.47 1.00
CA SER A 96 -10.01 -11.64 0.33
C SER A 96 -9.13 -12.88 0.48
N ALA A 97 -7.82 -12.72 0.43
CA ALA A 97 -6.86 -13.81 0.67
C ALA A 97 -6.93 -14.29 2.13
N ALA A 98 -7.03 -13.39 3.11
CA ALA A 98 -7.18 -13.74 4.51
C ALA A 98 -8.47 -14.55 4.76
N LYS A 99 -9.55 -14.23 4.06
CA LYS A 99 -10.82 -14.97 4.15
C LYS A 99 -10.80 -16.31 3.41
N SER A 100 -9.96 -16.45 2.38
CA SER A 100 -9.89 -17.67 1.57
C SER A 100 -9.63 -18.91 2.42
N LYS A 101 -10.29 -20.03 2.07
CA LYS A 101 -10.05 -21.35 2.69
C LYS A 101 -8.60 -21.84 2.57
N ASN A 102 -7.90 -21.39 1.54
CA ASN A 102 -6.48 -21.69 1.32
C ASN A 102 -5.54 -20.63 1.92
N GLY A 103 -6.10 -19.55 2.48
CA GLY A 103 -5.38 -18.49 3.20
C GLY A 103 -5.51 -18.68 4.71
N LEU A 104 -5.88 -17.60 5.42
CA LEU A 104 -6.03 -17.61 6.87
C LEU A 104 -7.41 -18.12 7.33
N ASN A 105 -8.32 -18.37 6.37
CA ASN A 105 -9.63 -18.98 6.58
C ASN A 105 -10.50 -18.24 7.61
N LEU A 106 -10.52 -16.92 7.57
CA LEU A 106 -11.39 -16.12 8.43
C LEU A 106 -12.85 -16.49 8.19
N PRO A 107 -13.65 -16.79 9.25
CA PRO A 107 -15.04 -17.15 9.09
C PRO A 107 -15.90 -15.96 8.65
N ASP A 108 -17.10 -16.24 8.10
CA ASP A 108 -18.07 -15.21 7.78
C ASP A 108 -18.46 -14.43 9.03
N GLY A 109 -18.53 -13.10 8.91
CA GLY A 109 -18.85 -12.21 10.02
C GLY A 109 -17.73 -12.02 11.04
N ALA A 110 -16.54 -12.60 10.84
CA ALA A 110 -15.41 -12.39 11.75
C ALA A 110 -15.16 -10.90 11.99
N LYS A 111 -14.92 -10.54 13.23
CA LYS A 111 -14.71 -9.17 13.66
C LYS A 111 -13.24 -8.78 13.48
N ILE A 112 -13.02 -7.63 12.86
CA ILE A 112 -11.68 -7.10 12.55
C ILE A 112 -11.55 -5.69 13.13
N ILE A 113 -10.60 -5.50 14.03
CA ILE A 113 -10.28 -4.17 14.57
C ILE A 113 -9.67 -3.30 13.45
N THR A 114 -10.11 -2.04 13.41
CA THR A 114 -9.60 -1.03 12.49
C THR A 114 -9.76 0.36 13.10
N PRO A 115 -8.88 1.34 12.80
CA PRO A 115 -9.04 2.67 13.36
C PRO A 115 -10.25 3.39 12.78
N VAL A 116 -10.88 4.26 13.59
CA VAL A 116 -11.96 5.14 13.12
C VAL A 116 -11.43 6.25 12.19
N VAL A 117 -10.17 6.65 12.36
CA VAL A 117 -9.49 7.64 11.53
C VAL A 117 -8.59 6.91 10.54
N CYS A 118 -9.10 6.68 9.33
CA CYS A 118 -8.36 5.98 8.28
C CYS A 118 -8.87 6.35 6.88
N PHE A 119 -8.17 5.88 5.87
CA PHE A 119 -8.67 5.97 4.50
C PHE A 119 -9.78 4.94 4.27
N PRO A 120 -10.84 5.27 3.51
CA PRO A 120 -12.00 4.36 3.34
C PRO A 120 -11.64 2.95 2.84
N THR A 121 -10.56 2.80 2.09
CA THR A 121 -10.13 1.50 1.56
C THR A 121 -9.36 0.63 2.55
N THR A 122 -9.08 1.12 3.75
CA THR A 122 -8.66 0.29 4.89
C THR A 122 -9.86 -0.46 5.48
N VAL A 123 -11.05 0.18 5.52
CA VAL A 123 -12.28 -0.39 6.11
C VAL A 123 -13.13 -1.15 5.10
N ASN A 124 -13.33 -0.59 3.90
CA ASN A 124 -14.24 -1.15 2.92
C ASN A 124 -14.00 -2.63 2.60
N PRO A 125 -12.74 -3.11 2.46
CA PRO A 125 -12.47 -4.53 2.22
C PRO A 125 -12.98 -5.48 3.30
N ILE A 126 -13.06 -5.03 4.56
CA ILE A 126 -13.64 -5.81 5.65
C ILE A 126 -15.10 -6.10 5.32
N ILE A 127 -15.88 -5.05 5.02
CA ILE A 127 -17.32 -5.14 4.72
C ILE A 127 -17.54 -5.91 3.40
N GLN A 128 -16.75 -5.62 2.36
CA GLN A 128 -16.88 -6.26 1.05
C GLN A 128 -16.63 -7.77 1.10
N ASN A 129 -15.84 -8.23 2.05
CA ASN A 129 -15.60 -9.65 2.29
C ASN A 129 -16.58 -10.29 3.30
N GLY A 130 -17.63 -9.58 3.72
CA GLY A 130 -18.62 -10.09 4.67
C GLY A 130 -18.06 -10.27 6.08
N LEU A 131 -17.07 -9.47 6.44
CA LEU A 131 -16.49 -9.37 7.78
C LEU A 131 -17.08 -8.14 8.49
N THR A 132 -16.86 -8.03 9.79
CA THR A 132 -17.45 -6.98 10.63
C THR A 132 -16.33 -6.06 11.15
N PRO A 133 -16.28 -4.76 10.79
CA PRO A 133 -15.32 -3.83 11.36
C PRO A 133 -15.65 -3.52 12.82
N VAL A 134 -14.66 -3.53 13.67
CA VAL A 134 -14.70 -3.06 15.06
C VAL A 134 -13.83 -1.82 15.13
N PHE A 135 -14.45 -0.67 15.32
CA PHE A 135 -13.73 0.59 15.33
C PHE A 135 -13.13 0.89 16.68
N VAL A 136 -11.85 1.27 16.68
CA VAL A 136 -11.10 1.75 17.83
C VAL A 136 -10.58 3.14 17.51
N ASP A 137 -10.49 4.01 18.52
CA ASP A 137 -9.96 5.36 18.34
C ASP A 137 -8.44 5.35 18.13
N VAL A 138 -7.90 6.50 17.80
CA VAL A 138 -6.47 6.72 17.59
C VAL A 138 -5.90 7.57 18.70
N GLU A 139 -4.68 7.29 19.11
CA GLU A 139 -3.97 8.12 20.07
C GLU A 139 -3.41 9.40 19.41
N LEU A 140 -3.37 10.48 20.14
CA LEU A 140 -2.69 11.71 19.74
C LEU A 140 -1.30 11.75 20.44
N PRO A 141 -0.21 12.18 19.77
CA PRO A 141 -0.15 12.75 18.41
C PRO A 141 0.20 11.73 17.31
N SER A 142 0.31 10.44 17.61
CA SER A 142 0.80 9.42 16.66
C SER A 142 -0.18 9.13 15.51
N LEU A 143 -1.47 9.34 15.75
CA LEU A 143 -2.59 8.99 14.86
C LEU A 143 -2.69 7.48 14.55
N ASN A 144 -2.05 6.65 15.35
CA ASN A 144 -2.16 5.20 15.30
C ASN A 144 -3.25 4.68 16.22
N LEU A 145 -3.61 3.41 16.08
CA LEU A 145 -4.53 2.74 17.00
C LEU A 145 -4.12 2.98 18.46
N ASP A 146 -5.08 3.42 19.26
CA ASP A 146 -4.91 3.44 20.70
C ASP A 146 -4.86 2.00 21.23
N LEU A 147 -3.67 1.55 21.63
CA LEU A 147 -3.47 0.17 22.06
C LEU A 147 -4.10 -0.13 23.42
N ASP A 148 -4.43 0.87 24.22
CA ASP A 148 -5.18 0.67 25.47
C ASP A 148 -6.64 0.34 25.13
N GLU A 149 -7.22 1.05 24.19
CA GLU A 149 -8.58 0.74 23.70
C GLU A 149 -8.61 -0.59 22.93
N VAL A 150 -7.57 -0.91 22.14
CA VAL A 150 -7.46 -2.23 21.49
C VAL A 150 -7.48 -3.35 22.50
N GLU A 151 -6.66 -3.27 23.57
CA GLU A 151 -6.60 -4.31 24.58
C GLU A 151 -7.94 -4.46 25.31
N LYS A 152 -8.58 -3.36 25.67
CA LYS A 152 -9.90 -3.35 26.31
C LYS A 152 -10.97 -4.03 25.44
N VAL A 153 -11.03 -3.68 24.15
CA VAL A 153 -12.00 -4.29 23.21
C VAL A 153 -11.75 -5.77 23.03
N LEU A 154 -10.48 -6.21 23.02
CA LEU A 154 -10.11 -7.64 22.97
C LEU A 154 -10.49 -8.40 24.24
N GLU A 155 -10.45 -7.77 25.41
CA GLU A 155 -10.90 -8.36 26.68
C GLU A 155 -12.43 -8.51 26.74
N GLU A 156 -13.15 -7.56 26.16
CA GLU A 156 -14.62 -7.54 26.16
C GLU A 156 -15.23 -8.45 25.07
N ASP A 157 -14.55 -8.68 23.95
CA ASP A 157 -15.07 -9.39 22.79
C ASP A 157 -14.10 -10.47 22.26
N PRO A 158 -14.26 -11.73 22.69
CA PRO A 158 -13.42 -12.85 22.26
C PRO A 158 -13.68 -13.29 20.81
N ASP A 159 -14.70 -12.76 20.15
CA ASP A 159 -15.01 -13.07 18.74
C ASP A 159 -14.17 -12.27 17.74
N ILE A 160 -13.35 -11.35 18.20
CA ILE A 160 -12.40 -10.61 17.35
C ILE A 160 -11.34 -11.57 16.83
N LYS A 161 -11.10 -11.53 15.51
CA LYS A 161 -10.20 -12.46 14.81
C LYS A 161 -9.02 -11.77 14.13
N GLY A 162 -9.00 -10.46 14.07
CA GLY A 162 -7.88 -9.77 13.43
C GLY A 162 -7.85 -8.27 13.64
N ILE A 163 -6.77 -7.69 13.20
CA ILE A 163 -6.50 -6.25 13.22
C ILE A 163 -5.98 -5.85 11.83
N THR A 164 -6.49 -4.74 11.29
CA THR A 164 -5.98 -4.12 10.07
C THR A 164 -5.94 -2.61 10.19
N PHE A 165 -4.83 -1.99 9.82
CA PHE A 165 -4.66 -0.54 9.81
C PHE A 165 -3.49 -0.12 8.94
N ALA A 166 -3.44 1.18 8.60
CA ALA A 166 -2.32 1.80 7.91
C ALA A 166 -1.38 2.45 8.93
N HIS A 167 -0.07 2.41 8.66
CA HIS A 167 0.92 3.20 9.39
C HIS A 167 0.85 4.66 8.92
N VAL A 168 -0.02 5.45 9.56
CA VAL A 168 -0.34 6.80 9.13
C VAL A 168 0.92 7.68 9.11
N LEU A 169 1.17 8.34 7.97
CA LEU A 169 2.36 9.16 7.72
C LEU A 169 3.70 8.42 7.89
N GLY A 170 3.70 7.09 7.74
CA GLY A 170 4.89 6.27 7.94
C GLY A 170 5.30 6.10 9.41
N ASN A 171 4.39 6.38 10.33
CA ASN A 171 4.62 6.31 11.76
C ASN A 171 3.95 5.06 12.35
N PRO A 172 4.71 3.99 12.72
CA PRO A 172 4.13 2.78 13.30
C PRO A 172 3.72 3.00 14.76
N PRO A 173 2.71 2.26 15.26
CA PRO A 173 2.42 2.21 16.70
C PRO A 173 3.56 1.52 17.47
N ASN A 174 3.40 1.35 18.79
CA ASN A 174 4.30 0.49 19.56
C ASN A 174 4.16 -0.97 19.09
N MET A 175 5.00 -1.36 18.13
CA MET A 175 4.91 -2.68 17.48
C MET A 175 5.17 -3.83 18.46
N ASP A 176 6.06 -3.66 19.45
CA ASP A 176 6.32 -4.72 20.44
C ASP A 176 5.06 -5.03 21.26
N ARG A 177 4.36 -3.99 21.70
CA ARG A 177 3.08 -4.14 22.41
C ARG A 177 1.99 -4.73 21.51
N LEU A 178 1.86 -4.22 20.29
CA LEU A 178 0.88 -4.71 19.32
C LEU A 178 1.10 -6.20 19.02
N MET A 179 2.34 -6.61 18.74
CA MET A 179 2.65 -8.02 18.47
C MET A 179 2.37 -8.91 19.69
N GLY A 180 2.62 -8.39 20.90
CA GLY A 180 2.23 -9.08 22.13
C GLY A 180 0.72 -9.31 22.26
N LEU A 181 -0.11 -8.35 21.86
CA LEU A 181 -1.57 -8.51 21.79
C LEU A 181 -1.99 -9.50 20.72
N ILE A 182 -1.39 -9.41 19.52
CA ILE A 182 -1.65 -10.34 18.41
C ILE A 182 -1.38 -11.78 18.83
N ASP A 183 -0.25 -12.03 19.46
CA ASP A 183 0.13 -13.37 19.95
C ASP A 183 -0.80 -13.85 21.08
N LYS A 184 -1.09 -12.97 22.07
CA LYS A 184 -1.94 -13.28 23.23
C LYS A 184 -3.36 -13.70 22.83
N TYR A 185 -3.92 -13.03 21.79
CA TYR A 185 -5.30 -13.26 21.35
C TYR A 185 -5.40 -14.05 20.04
N GLU A 186 -4.28 -14.56 19.51
CA GLU A 186 -4.20 -15.34 18.26
C GLU A 186 -4.85 -14.63 17.06
N LEU A 187 -4.53 -13.35 16.89
CA LEU A 187 -5.15 -12.51 15.87
C LEU A 187 -4.47 -12.59 14.51
N VAL A 188 -5.24 -12.47 13.45
CA VAL A 188 -4.72 -12.17 12.11
C VAL A 188 -4.30 -10.70 12.05
N PHE A 189 -3.07 -10.44 11.63
CA PHE A 189 -2.56 -9.08 11.44
C PHE A 189 -2.34 -8.78 9.97
N LEU A 190 -2.97 -7.70 9.50
CA LEU A 190 -2.90 -7.23 8.12
C LEU A 190 -2.48 -5.76 8.11
N GLU A 191 -1.35 -5.47 7.46
CA GLU A 191 -0.80 -4.12 7.35
C GLU A 191 -1.20 -3.49 6.02
N ASP A 192 -1.83 -2.32 6.08
CA ASP A 192 -2.18 -1.49 4.92
C ASP A 192 -1.03 -0.50 4.60
#